data_223e0d35168fb7fbbaeeecf4b272d898
#
_entry.id   223e0d35168fb7fbbaeeecf4b272d898
#
_cell.length_a   1.000
_cell.length_b   1.000
_cell.length_c   1.000
_cell.angle_alpha   90.00
_cell.angle_beta   90.00
_cell.angle_gamma   90.00
#
_symmetry.space_group_name_H-M   'P 1'
#
loop_
_entity.id
_entity.type
_entity.pdbx_description
1 polymer ?
#
loop_
_entity_poly.entity_id
_entity_poly.type
_entity_poly.pdbx_seq_one_letter_code
_entity_poly.pdbx_strand_id
1 'polypeptide(L)'
;MARPKEFDPHAALGVAMETFRRQGYEGTSVQDLVAALGINRSSMYAAYGSKHDLYLKALERYSAAEAARARDDLAGTGPALPALRAFLLSYVEAALADPEGAGCMVTHGVLELLPGDPEAAARLRAALGSLEEAFFALLLRARTNGELAPGTDVRSAARFLVTFTQGLRVMEKAADRAYLTAAVEQALRAVSREG
;
A
#
# COMPACT_ATOMS: atom_id res chain seq x y z
N MET A 1 4.21 -31.51 31.03
CA MET A 1 3.24 -30.95 30.08
C MET A 1 3.78 -29.62 29.59
N ALA A 2 4.07 -29.48 28.28
CA ALA A 2 4.53 -28.21 27.73
C ALA A 2 3.38 -27.20 27.82
N ARG A 3 3.66 -26.02 28.39
CA ARG A 3 2.73 -24.89 28.45
C ARG A 3 2.34 -24.54 27.01
N PRO A 4 1.04 -24.40 26.66
CA PRO A 4 0.66 -23.95 25.33
C PRO A 4 1.39 -22.64 25.03
N LYS A 5 2.03 -22.52 23.86
CA LYS A 5 2.65 -21.29 23.41
C LYS A 5 1.59 -20.20 23.48
N GLU A 6 1.80 -19.20 24.33
CA GLU A 6 0.84 -18.13 24.56
C GLU A 6 0.62 -17.43 23.20
N PHE A 7 -0.61 -17.46 22.70
CA PHE A 7 -0.98 -16.85 21.42
C PHE A 7 -0.90 -15.34 21.57
N ASP A 8 0.02 -14.71 20.84
CA ASP A 8 0.12 -13.25 20.73
C ASP A 8 -0.74 -12.76 19.57
N PRO A 9 -1.89 -12.12 19.83
CA PRO A 9 -2.79 -11.64 18.78
C PRO A 9 -2.14 -10.59 17.87
N HIS A 10 -1.21 -9.79 18.41
CA HIS A 10 -0.53 -8.76 17.61
C HIS A 10 0.46 -9.37 16.61
N ALA A 11 1.26 -10.34 17.04
CA ALA A 11 2.16 -11.07 16.15
C ALA A 11 1.37 -11.86 15.10
N ALA A 12 0.30 -12.54 15.51
CA ALA A 12 -0.57 -13.28 14.61
C ALA A 12 -1.26 -12.40 13.56
N LEU A 13 -1.70 -11.19 13.93
CA LEU A 13 -2.25 -10.24 12.95
C LEU A 13 -1.21 -9.86 11.88
N GLY A 14 0.07 -9.77 12.24
CA GLY A 14 1.15 -9.55 11.28
C GLY A 14 1.29 -10.70 10.26
N VAL A 15 1.20 -11.95 10.74
CA VAL A 15 1.22 -13.13 9.87
C VAL A 15 0.00 -13.17 8.94
N ALA A 16 -1.19 -12.91 9.48
CA ALA A 16 -2.41 -12.84 8.67
C ALA A 16 -2.33 -11.75 7.59
N MET A 17 -1.82 -10.56 7.96
CA MET A 17 -1.60 -9.45 7.03
C MET A 17 -0.69 -9.86 5.88
N GLU A 18 0.44 -10.54 6.17
CA GLU A 18 1.36 -10.99 5.12
C GLU A 18 0.72 -12.07 4.23
N THR A 19 -0.08 -12.97 4.80
CA THR A 19 -0.81 -13.98 4.04
C THR A 19 -1.79 -13.33 3.06
N PHE A 20 -2.60 -12.38 3.52
CA PHE A 20 -3.53 -11.65 2.65
C PHE A 20 -2.81 -10.77 1.63
N ARG A 21 -1.66 -10.19 1.97
CA ARG A 21 -0.85 -9.39 1.05
C ARG A 21 -0.36 -10.21 -0.13
N ARG A 22 0.02 -11.48 0.10
CA ARG A 22 0.51 -12.40 -0.93
C ARG A 22 -0.61 -12.98 -1.79
N GLN A 23 -1.70 -13.39 -1.18
CA GLN A 23 -2.74 -14.21 -1.83
C GLN A 23 -4.02 -13.44 -2.18
N GLY A 24 -4.18 -12.20 -1.68
CA GLY A 24 -5.45 -11.48 -1.73
C GLY A 24 -6.46 -12.01 -0.71
N TYR A 25 -7.63 -11.39 -0.68
CA TYR A 25 -8.74 -11.83 0.20
C TYR A 25 -9.38 -13.11 -0.32
N GLU A 26 -9.77 -13.15 -1.60
CA GLU A 26 -10.47 -14.30 -2.19
C GLU A 26 -9.56 -15.53 -2.25
N GLY A 27 -8.29 -15.36 -2.60
CA GLY A 27 -7.30 -16.44 -2.69
C GLY A 27 -6.88 -17.02 -1.34
N THR A 28 -7.17 -16.36 -0.21
CA THR A 28 -6.81 -16.84 1.12
C THR A 28 -7.96 -17.61 1.76
N SER A 29 -7.78 -18.90 2.01
CA SER A 29 -8.76 -19.71 2.74
C SER A 29 -8.58 -19.60 4.27
N VAL A 30 -9.61 -19.96 5.03
CA VAL A 30 -9.51 -20.11 6.50
C VAL A 30 -8.46 -21.17 6.89
N GLN A 31 -8.26 -22.17 6.04
CA GLN A 31 -7.26 -23.21 6.29
C GLN A 31 -5.83 -22.65 6.14
N ASP A 32 -5.60 -21.80 5.15
CA ASP A 32 -4.30 -21.13 4.96
C ASP A 32 -3.98 -20.23 6.17
N LEU A 33 -4.98 -19.46 6.64
CA LEU A 33 -4.80 -18.62 7.83
C LEU A 33 -4.47 -19.42 9.07
N VAL A 34 -5.22 -20.49 9.34
CA VAL A 34 -5.00 -21.38 10.49
C VAL A 34 -3.62 -22.02 10.43
N ALA A 35 -3.20 -22.48 9.25
CA ALA A 35 -1.86 -23.04 9.04
C ALA A 35 -0.76 -21.99 9.24
N ALA A 36 -0.91 -20.81 8.66
CA ALA A 36 0.07 -19.73 8.79
C ALA A 36 0.19 -19.20 10.23
N LEU A 37 -0.95 -19.08 10.92
CA LEU A 37 -1.00 -18.61 12.31
C LEU A 37 -0.53 -19.65 13.33
N GLY A 38 -0.47 -20.93 12.95
CA GLY A 38 -0.13 -22.03 13.86
C GLY A 38 -1.14 -22.24 14.99
N ILE A 39 -2.42 -21.89 14.77
CA ILE A 39 -3.52 -22.03 15.74
C ILE A 39 -4.66 -22.87 15.13
N ASN A 40 -5.57 -23.36 15.97
CA ASN A 40 -6.75 -24.04 15.45
C ASN A 40 -7.86 -23.05 15.02
N ARG A 41 -8.80 -23.55 14.23
CA ARG A 41 -9.92 -22.75 13.67
C ARG A 41 -10.76 -22.07 14.77
N SER A 42 -11.01 -22.77 15.87
CA SER A 42 -11.80 -22.22 17.00
C SER A 42 -11.08 -21.04 17.65
N SER A 43 -9.76 -21.14 17.85
CA SER A 43 -8.95 -20.05 18.40
C SER A 43 -8.91 -18.83 17.47
N MET A 44 -8.84 -19.04 16.14
CA MET A 44 -8.88 -17.96 15.17
C MET A 44 -10.22 -17.19 15.25
N TYR A 45 -11.35 -17.93 15.24
CA TYR A 45 -12.66 -17.30 15.34
C TYR A 45 -12.89 -16.61 16.69
N ALA A 46 -12.41 -17.19 17.78
CA ALA A 46 -12.52 -16.60 19.11
C ALA A 46 -11.73 -15.29 19.22
N ALA A 47 -10.56 -15.20 18.57
CA ALA A 47 -9.70 -14.02 18.63
C ALA A 47 -10.10 -12.90 17.65
N TYR A 48 -10.56 -13.25 16.47
CA TYR A 48 -10.73 -12.29 15.38
C TYR A 48 -12.14 -12.19 14.82
N GLY A 49 -13.04 -13.14 15.12
CA GLY A 49 -14.36 -13.22 14.50
C GLY A 49 -14.32 -14.04 13.21
N SER A 50 -14.68 -13.46 12.10
CA SER A 50 -14.66 -14.10 10.78
C SER A 50 -13.33 -13.90 10.04
N LYS A 51 -13.17 -14.58 8.88
CA LYS A 51 -12.09 -14.26 7.92
C LYS A 51 -12.14 -12.81 7.50
N HIS A 52 -13.32 -12.26 7.30
CA HIS A 52 -13.57 -10.88 6.92
C HIS A 52 -13.12 -9.91 8.03
N ASP A 53 -13.50 -10.15 9.29
CA ASP A 53 -13.07 -9.31 10.40
C ASP A 53 -11.53 -9.31 10.57
N LEU A 54 -10.91 -10.48 10.39
CA LEU A 54 -9.44 -10.60 10.42
C LEU A 54 -8.82 -9.82 9.26
N TYR A 55 -9.40 -9.92 8.05
CA TYR A 55 -8.93 -9.16 6.90
C TYR A 55 -9.03 -7.64 7.12
N LEU A 56 -10.15 -7.15 7.63
CA LEU A 56 -10.33 -5.72 7.89
C LEU A 56 -9.31 -5.18 8.91
N LYS A 57 -9.03 -5.96 9.97
CA LYS A 57 -7.97 -5.61 10.95
C LYS A 57 -6.58 -5.62 10.32
N ALA A 58 -6.29 -6.60 9.47
CA ALA A 58 -5.04 -6.69 8.74
C ALA A 58 -4.86 -5.53 7.74
N LEU A 59 -5.92 -5.18 7.01
CA LEU A 59 -5.96 -4.06 6.08
C LEU A 59 -5.72 -2.72 6.80
N GLU A 60 -6.34 -2.52 7.95
CA GLU A 60 -6.16 -1.32 8.76
C GLU A 60 -4.71 -1.18 9.23
N ARG A 61 -4.12 -2.26 9.74
CA ARG A 61 -2.70 -2.29 10.15
C ARG A 61 -1.76 -2.01 8.98
N TYR A 62 -2.00 -2.65 7.84
CA TYR A 62 -1.22 -2.44 6.61
C TYR A 62 -1.30 -0.99 6.15
N SER A 63 -2.52 -0.46 6.04
CA SER A 63 -2.76 0.91 5.59
C SER A 63 -2.15 1.96 6.51
N ALA A 64 -2.19 1.73 7.83
CA ALA A 64 -1.55 2.62 8.81
C ALA A 64 -0.03 2.64 8.63
N ALA A 65 0.60 1.48 8.41
CA ALA A 65 2.04 1.37 8.17
C ALA A 65 2.46 2.05 6.85
N GLU A 66 1.72 1.82 5.76
CA GLU A 66 1.98 2.46 4.46
C GLU A 66 1.77 3.99 4.53
N ALA A 67 0.74 4.46 5.24
CA ALA A 67 0.51 5.88 5.43
C ALA A 67 1.61 6.55 6.27
N ALA A 68 2.11 5.88 7.30
CA ALA A 68 3.24 6.37 8.10
C ALA A 68 4.50 6.45 7.24
N ARG A 69 4.83 5.38 6.53
CA ARG A 69 5.96 5.34 5.59
C ARG A 69 5.87 6.46 4.54
N ALA A 70 4.71 6.64 3.89
CA ALA A 70 4.54 7.68 2.88
C ALA A 70 4.75 9.08 3.47
N ARG A 71 4.23 9.34 4.68
CA ARG A 71 4.46 10.62 5.37
C ARG A 71 5.94 10.85 5.66
N ASP A 72 6.63 9.83 6.18
CA ASP A 72 8.04 9.93 6.58
C ASP A 72 8.97 10.10 5.36
N ASP A 73 8.78 9.29 4.32
CA ASP A 73 9.58 9.32 3.10
C ASP A 73 9.37 10.61 2.27
N LEU A 74 8.15 11.16 2.29
CA LEU A 74 7.80 12.36 1.54
C LEU A 74 7.94 13.65 2.37
N ALA A 75 8.19 13.55 3.68
CA ALA A 75 8.42 14.71 4.54
C ALA A 75 9.79 15.35 4.28
N GLY A 76 10.04 16.46 4.98
CA GLY A 76 11.33 17.15 4.97
C GLY A 76 11.28 18.56 4.37
N THR A 77 12.44 19.24 4.40
CA THR A 77 12.59 20.64 3.94
C THR A 77 13.37 20.77 2.63
N GLY A 78 13.92 19.66 2.13
CA GLY A 78 14.70 19.62 0.88
C GLY A 78 13.83 19.62 -0.38
N PRO A 79 14.46 19.47 -1.56
CA PRO A 79 13.78 19.38 -2.84
C PRO A 79 12.72 18.29 -2.84
N ALA A 80 11.53 18.61 -3.32
CA ALA A 80 10.38 17.72 -3.24
C ALA A 80 10.36 16.65 -4.35
N LEU A 81 10.70 17.00 -5.58
CA LEU A 81 10.69 16.06 -6.70
C LEU A 81 11.72 14.93 -6.56
N PRO A 82 12.94 15.14 -6.08
CA PRO A 82 13.84 14.04 -5.73
C PRO A 82 13.29 13.11 -4.65
N ALA A 83 12.60 13.62 -3.63
CA ALA A 83 11.93 12.78 -2.63
C ALA A 83 10.80 11.96 -3.25
N LEU A 84 9.98 12.56 -4.12
CA LEU A 84 8.94 11.85 -4.87
C LEU A 84 9.54 10.73 -5.72
N ARG A 85 10.63 11.03 -6.43
CA ARG A 85 11.34 10.04 -7.25
C ARG A 85 11.80 8.85 -6.42
N ALA A 86 12.48 9.11 -5.30
CA ALA A 86 12.97 8.08 -4.40
C ALA A 86 11.82 7.22 -3.87
N PHE A 87 10.73 7.85 -3.46
CA PHE A 87 9.53 7.16 -2.97
C PHE A 87 8.91 6.24 -4.03
N LEU A 88 8.69 6.73 -5.26
CA LEU A 88 8.13 5.91 -6.34
C LEU A 88 9.06 4.76 -6.75
N LEU A 89 10.37 5.02 -6.84
CA LEU A 89 11.35 3.98 -7.14
C LEU A 89 11.46 2.93 -6.02
N SER A 90 11.18 3.28 -4.76
CA SER A 90 11.19 2.30 -3.68
C SER A 90 10.19 1.16 -3.89
N TYR A 91 9.07 1.41 -4.56
CA TYR A 91 8.12 0.35 -4.96
C TYR A 91 8.74 -0.56 -6.02
N VAL A 92 9.44 0.00 -6.99
CA VAL A 92 10.13 -0.78 -8.04
C VAL A 92 11.19 -1.68 -7.41
N GLU A 93 12.01 -1.14 -6.50
CA GLU A 93 13.04 -1.92 -5.80
C GLU A 93 12.43 -3.01 -4.91
N ALA A 94 11.36 -2.70 -4.18
CA ALA A 94 10.68 -3.69 -3.35
C ALA A 94 10.09 -4.85 -4.18
N ALA A 95 9.51 -4.57 -5.35
CA ALA A 95 8.99 -5.58 -6.26
C ALA A 95 10.09 -6.51 -6.78
N LEU A 96 11.26 -5.96 -7.12
CA LEU A 96 12.40 -6.71 -7.62
C LEU A 96 13.10 -7.53 -6.53
N ALA A 97 13.00 -7.09 -5.28
CA ALA A 97 13.56 -7.81 -4.14
C ALA A 97 12.66 -8.98 -3.69
N ASP A 98 11.39 -9.01 -4.07
CA ASP A 98 10.42 -10.08 -3.78
C ASP A 98 9.83 -10.63 -5.10
N PRO A 99 10.55 -11.52 -5.81
CA PRO A 99 10.11 -12.07 -7.10
C PRO A 99 8.79 -12.88 -7.02
N GLU A 100 8.46 -13.43 -5.85
CA GLU A 100 7.18 -14.10 -5.61
C GLU A 100 6.03 -13.12 -5.49
N GLY A 101 6.36 -11.83 -5.47
CA GLY A 101 5.44 -10.72 -5.68
C GLY A 101 4.32 -10.64 -4.65
N ALA A 102 4.69 -10.32 -3.43
CA ALA A 102 3.70 -10.02 -2.39
C ALA A 102 2.99 -8.70 -2.68
N GLY A 103 2.10 -8.57 -3.58
CA GLY A 103 1.35 -7.38 -3.99
C GLY A 103 0.98 -6.36 -2.90
N CYS A 104 0.09 -5.44 -3.21
CA CYS A 104 -0.41 -4.42 -2.30
C CYS A 104 -1.81 -4.81 -1.78
N MET A 105 -2.00 -4.91 -0.47
CA MET A 105 -3.33 -5.22 0.09
C MET A 105 -4.41 -4.22 -0.32
N VAL A 106 -4.06 -2.94 -0.50
CA VAL A 106 -5.00 -1.91 -0.97
C VAL A 106 -5.41 -2.18 -2.42
N THR A 107 -4.43 -2.45 -3.31
CA THR A 107 -4.71 -2.76 -4.72
C THR A 107 -5.56 -4.03 -4.84
N HIS A 108 -5.19 -5.13 -4.15
CA HIS A 108 -5.97 -6.36 -4.14
C HIS A 108 -7.39 -6.12 -3.60
N GLY A 109 -7.52 -5.42 -2.47
CA GLY A 109 -8.81 -5.13 -1.88
C GLY A 109 -9.74 -4.32 -2.80
N VAL A 110 -9.20 -3.35 -3.55
CA VAL A 110 -9.98 -2.59 -4.54
C VAL A 110 -10.50 -3.50 -5.64
N LEU A 111 -9.68 -4.44 -6.14
CA LEU A 111 -10.03 -5.33 -7.25
C LEU A 111 -10.99 -6.45 -6.82
N GLU A 112 -10.83 -6.98 -5.60
CA GLU A 112 -11.54 -8.18 -5.16
C GLU A 112 -12.86 -7.85 -4.42
N LEU A 113 -12.92 -6.76 -3.67
CA LEU A 113 -14.02 -6.48 -2.74
C LEU A 113 -14.94 -5.34 -3.19
N LEU A 114 -14.48 -4.45 -4.08
CA LEU A 114 -15.33 -3.34 -4.51
C LEU A 114 -16.13 -3.67 -5.78
N PRO A 115 -17.36 -3.17 -5.87
CA PRO A 115 -18.08 -2.33 -4.91
C PRO A 115 -18.86 -3.11 -3.81
N GLY A 116 -18.74 -4.45 -3.76
CA GLY A 116 -19.63 -5.34 -3.01
C GLY A 116 -19.52 -5.27 -1.48
N ASP A 117 -18.42 -4.74 -0.94
CA ASP A 117 -18.13 -4.70 0.50
C ASP A 117 -18.02 -3.26 1.02
N PRO A 118 -19.06 -2.72 1.68
CA PRO A 118 -19.06 -1.34 2.18
C PRO A 118 -18.02 -1.08 3.28
N GLU A 119 -17.72 -2.07 4.14
CA GLU A 119 -16.76 -1.92 5.22
C GLU A 119 -15.31 -1.89 4.70
N ALA A 120 -14.98 -2.80 3.79
CA ALA A 120 -13.71 -2.76 3.09
C ALA A 120 -13.58 -1.48 2.26
N ALA A 121 -14.66 -1.05 1.57
CA ALA A 121 -14.67 0.18 0.77
C ALA A 121 -14.32 1.42 1.60
N ALA A 122 -14.85 1.54 2.82
CA ALA A 122 -14.53 2.66 3.70
C ALA A 122 -13.03 2.70 4.05
N ARG A 123 -12.44 1.55 4.42
CA ARG A 123 -11.00 1.44 4.77
C ARG A 123 -10.09 1.65 3.57
N LEU A 124 -10.45 1.11 2.42
CA LEU A 124 -9.68 1.27 1.18
C LEU A 124 -9.67 2.73 0.71
N ARG A 125 -10.82 3.42 0.76
CA ARG A 125 -10.89 4.86 0.45
C ARG A 125 -10.07 5.69 1.43
N ALA A 126 -10.11 5.37 2.72
CA ALA A 126 -9.30 6.05 3.73
C ALA A 126 -7.79 5.84 3.47
N ALA A 127 -7.36 4.63 3.10
CA ALA A 127 -5.97 4.34 2.75
C ALA A 127 -5.50 5.15 1.52
N LEU A 128 -6.31 5.17 0.45
CA LEU A 128 -6.01 5.97 -0.76
C LEU A 128 -6.01 7.46 -0.47
N GLY A 129 -6.94 7.94 0.38
CA GLY A 129 -6.99 9.33 0.83
C GLY A 129 -5.75 9.73 1.65
N SER A 130 -5.24 8.85 2.50
CA SER A 130 -4.01 9.10 3.26
C SER A 130 -2.79 9.27 2.34
N LEU A 131 -2.70 8.49 1.27
CA LEU A 131 -1.65 8.63 0.27
C LEU A 131 -1.83 9.91 -0.56
N GLU A 132 -3.08 10.28 -0.91
CA GLU A 132 -3.39 11.54 -1.59
C GLU A 132 -2.91 12.74 -0.76
N GLU A 133 -3.19 12.75 0.56
CA GLU A 133 -2.76 13.84 1.44
C GLU A 133 -1.23 13.91 1.57
N ALA A 134 -0.53 12.77 1.60
CA ALA A 134 0.94 12.76 1.61
C ALA A 134 1.53 13.37 0.32
N PHE A 135 1.01 12.99 -0.84
CA PHE A 135 1.42 13.60 -2.12
C PHE A 135 1.02 15.08 -2.22
N PHE A 136 -0.16 15.44 -1.73
CA PHE A 136 -0.60 16.82 -1.70
C PHE A 136 0.34 17.70 -0.89
N ALA A 137 0.72 17.28 0.31
CA ALA A 137 1.67 18.00 1.17
C ALA A 137 3.05 18.15 0.49
N LEU A 138 3.57 17.08 -0.13
CA LEU A 138 4.82 17.13 -0.89
C LEU A 138 4.74 18.11 -2.06
N LEU A 139 3.65 18.07 -2.86
CA LEU A 139 3.48 18.93 -4.02
C LEU A 139 3.25 20.40 -3.63
N LEU A 140 2.65 20.68 -2.46
CA LEU A 140 2.62 22.05 -1.92
C LEU A 140 4.04 22.57 -1.65
N ARG A 141 4.92 21.74 -1.09
CA ARG A 141 6.34 22.06 -0.89
C ARG A 141 7.03 22.28 -2.24
N ALA A 142 6.82 21.38 -3.22
CA ALA A 142 7.37 21.51 -4.56
C ALA A 142 6.96 22.84 -5.22
N ARG A 143 5.69 23.24 -5.05
CA ARG A 143 5.19 24.53 -5.55
C ARG A 143 5.90 25.71 -4.88
N THR A 144 6.06 25.67 -3.56
CA THR A 144 6.78 26.72 -2.81
C THR A 144 8.24 26.83 -3.25
N ASN A 145 8.87 25.70 -3.56
CA ASN A 145 10.26 25.65 -4.05
C ASN A 145 10.40 26.02 -5.54
N GLY A 146 9.30 26.22 -6.27
CA GLY A 146 9.33 26.51 -7.71
C GLY A 146 9.69 25.30 -8.58
N GLU A 147 9.50 24.08 -8.09
CA GLU A 147 9.83 22.84 -8.78
C GLU A 147 8.73 22.39 -9.76
N LEU A 148 7.47 22.85 -9.59
CA LEU A 148 6.34 22.45 -10.41
C LEU A 148 6.18 23.31 -11.67
N ALA A 149 5.56 22.72 -12.70
CA ALA A 149 5.15 23.46 -13.88
C ALA A 149 4.19 24.60 -13.50
N PRO A 150 4.28 25.78 -14.19
CA PRO A 150 3.36 26.89 -13.96
C PRO A 150 1.88 26.44 -14.14
N GLY A 151 1.02 26.83 -13.19
CA GLY A 151 -0.40 26.51 -13.24
C GLY A 151 -0.78 25.09 -12.81
N THR A 152 0.16 24.27 -12.32
CA THR A 152 -0.13 22.94 -11.82
C THR A 152 -1.18 22.98 -10.70
N ASP A 153 -2.33 22.33 -10.92
CA ASP A 153 -3.29 22.05 -9.86
C ASP A 153 -2.76 20.92 -8.97
N VAL A 154 -2.30 21.31 -7.78
CA VAL A 154 -1.64 20.41 -6.82
C VAL A 154 -2.56 19.27 -6.37
N ARG A 155 -3.88 19.53 -6.23
CA ARG A 155 -4.83 18.47 -5.83
C ARG A 155 -5.02 17.44 -6.94
N SER A 156 -5.19 17.88 -8.17
CA SER A 156 -5.30 17.00 -9.33
C SER A 156 -4.00 16.22 -9.58
N ALA A 157 -2.84 16.86 -9.38
CA ALA A 157 -1.54 16.17 -9.47
C ALA A 157 -1.37 15.11 -8.37
N ALA A 158 -1.83 15.38 -7.14
CA ALA A 158 -1.81 14.38 -6.06
C ALA A 158 -2.67 13.16 -6.40
N ARG A 159 -3.88 13.37 -6.93
CA ARG A 159 -4.77 12.29 -7.40
C ARG A 159 -4.17 11.49 -8.56
N PHE A 160 -3.52 12.16 -9.49
CA PHE A 160 -2.76 11.50 -10.56
C PHE A 160 -1.68 10.57 -9.96
N LEU A 161 -0.90 11.06 -9.00
CA LEU A 161 0.17 10.26 -8.36
C LEU A 161 -0.40 9.06 -7.59
N VAL A 162 -1.55 9.18 -6.91
CA VAL A 162 -2.23 8.03 -6.30
C VAL A 162 -2.60 7.00 -7.36
N THR A 163 -3.26 7.43 -8.45
CA THR A 163 -3.68 6.55 -9.55
C THR A 163 -2.46 5.88 -10.20
N PHE A 164 -1.41 6.66 -10.47
CA PHE A 164 -0.15 6.16 -11.01
C PHE A 164 0.48 5.11 -10.08
N THR A 165 0.52 5.37 -8.78
CA THR A 165 1.08 4.42 -7.80
C THR A 165 0.31 3.11 -7.77
N GLN A 166 -1.03 3.13 -7.85
CA GLN A 166 -1.82 1.90 -7.94
C GLN A 166 -1.54 1.16 -9.26
N GLY A 167 -1.41 1.88 -10.37
CA GLY A 167 -0.99 1.30 -11.66
C GLY A 167 0.40 0.66 -11.58
N LEU A 168 1.37 1.33 -10.96
CA LEU A 168 2.72 0.82 -10.74
C LEU A 168 2.69 -0.49 -9.95
N ARG A 169 1.87 -0.56 -8.87
CA ARG A 169 1.68 -1.75 -8.01
C ARG A 169 1.02 -2.94 -8.74
N VAL A 170 0.27 -2.68 -9.79
CA VAL A 170 -0.25 -3.75 -10.67
C VAL A 170 0.82 -4.19 -11.66
N MET A 171 1.50 -3.24 -12.30
CA MET A 171 2.48 -3.50 -13.35
C MET A 171 3.78 -4.12 -12.84
N GLU A 172 4.11 -3.97 -11.54
CA GLU A 172 5.29 -4.58 -10.92
C GLU A 172 5.34 -6.12 -11.07
N LYS A 173 4.18 -6.76 -11.30
CA LYS A 173 4.06 -8.21 -11.52
C LYS A 173 4.30 -8.63 -12.97
N ALA A 174 4.27 -7.70 -13.91
CA ALA A 174 4.29 -7.99 -15.34
C ALA A 174 5.42 -7.29 -16.11
N ALA A 175 6.06 -6.28 -15.52
CA ALA A 175 7.03 -5.43 -16.19
C ALA A 175 8.41 -5.52 -15.53
N ASP A 176 9.44 -5.28 -16.33
CA ASP A 176 10.82 -5.22 -15.84
C ASP A 176 11.19 -3.85 -15.23
N ARG A 177 12.38 -3.79 -14.63
CA ARG A 177 12.93 -2.56 -14.04
C ARG A 177 12.93 -1.39 -15.01
N ALA A 178 13.34 -1.61 -16.26
CA ALA A 178 13.51 -0.55 -17.23
C ALA A 178 12.16 0.11 -17.56
N TYR A 179 11.13 -0.72 -17.77
CA TYR A 179 9.75 -0.27 -18.00
C TYR A 179 9.21 0.54 -16.82
N LEU A 180 9.32 0.00 -15.60
CA LEU A 180 8.79 0.66 -14.40
C LEU A 180 9.52 1.97 -14.10
N THR A 181 10.85 1.99 -14.25
CA THR A 181 11.65 3.21 -14.07
C THR A 181 11.28 4.28 -15.11
N ALA A 182 11.12 3.91 -16.38
CA ALA A 182 10.70 4.84 -17.42
C ALA A 182 9.33 5.46 -17.13
N ALA A 183 8.39 4.66 -16.60
CA ALA A 183 7.09 5.16 -16.18
C ALA A 183 7.18 6.16 -15.01
N VAL A 184 8.03 5.89 -14.02
CA VAL A 184 8.31 6.81 -12.90
C VAL A 184 8.88 8.12 -13.41
N GLU A 185 9.89 8.09 -14.30
CA GLU A 185 10.48 9.30 -14.85
C GLU A 185 9.45 10.11 -15.66
N GLN A 186 8.55 9.44 -16.37
CA GLN A 186 7.46 10.13 -17.09
C GLN A 186 6.45 10.77 -16.13
N ALA A 187 6.10 10.11 -15.03
CA ALA A 187 5.22 10.68 -14.02
C ALA A 187 5.82 11.93 -13.35
N LEU A 188 7.15 11.95 -13.13
CA LEU A 188 7.86 13.12 -12.63
C LEU A 188 7.82 14.27 -13.63
N ARG A 189 8.10 14.02 -14.91
CA ARG A 189 7.99 15.05 -15.96
C ARG A 189 6.62 15.68 -16.04
N ALA A 190 5.56 14.88 -15.85
CA ALA A 190 4.18 15.36 -15.89
C ALA A 190 3.86 16.43 -14.83
N VAL A 191 4.61 16.50 -13.73
CA VAL A 191 4.39 17.47 -12.65
C VAL A 191 5.53 18.50 -12.54
N SER A 192 6.70 18.23 -13.10
CA SER A 192 7.88 19.09 -12.98
C SER A 192 7.82 20.31 -13.91
N ARG A 193 8.59 21.33 -13.54
CA ARG A 193 8.79 22.55 -14.35
C ARG A 193 9.63 22.29 -15.62
N GLU A 194 10.47 21.27 -15.58
CA GLU A 194 11.33 20.84 -16.69
C GLU A 194 10.62 19.68 -17.42
N GLY A 195 9.57 19.99 -18.15
CA GLY A 195 8.82 19.05 -18.97
C GLY A 195 9.39 18.89 -20.38
#